data_596b54fd9310ca5d3d67da0070d63095
#
_entry.id   596b54fd9310ca5d3d67da0070d63095
#
_cell.length_a   1.000
_cell.length_b   1.000
_cell.length_c   1.000
_cell.angle_alpha   90.00
_cell.angle_beta   90.00
_cell.angle_gamma   90.00
#
_symmetry.space_group_name_H-M   'P 1'
#
loop_
_entity.id
_entity.type
_entity.pdbx_description
1 polymer ?
#
loop_
_entity_poly.entity_id
_entity_poly.type
_entity_poly.pdbx_seq_one_letter_code
_entity_poly.pdbx_strand_id
1 'polypeptide(L)'
;MELILTPKVENVKLLDKFNARASPMGTLYVTTTHLIFVSNGMAAAANNEAARSNEVKKELWILHTLMSTIEKPLLTTSGTQLRILCSHFQTATFIIQRDKDAHDVYCSILALSKPAVAEDLFCFSYNPKGEIRQSTGWQFHDLQAEFQRQASEV
;
A
#
# COMPACT_ATOMS: atom_id res chain seq x y z
N MET A 1 10.13 -8.19 -11.64
CA MET A 1 9.85 -8.64 -10.26
C MET A 1 11.04 -8.46 -9.31
N GLU A 2 12.13 -7.95 -9.79
CA GLU A 2 13.37 -7.73 -8.99
C GLU A 2 13.32 -6.49 -8.07
N LEU A 3 12.25 -5.69 -8.14
CA LEU A 3 12.11 -4.45 -7.36
C LEU A 3 11.69 -4.67 -5.91
N ILE A 4 11.17 -5.85 -5.56
CA ILE A 4 10.71 -6.16 -4.21
C ILE A 4 11.79 -6.98 -3.50
N LEU A 5 12.59 -6.31 -2.66
CA LEU A 5 13.69 -6.95 -1.92
C LEU A 5 13.16 -7.77 -0.74
N THR A 6 12.12 -7.29 -0.07
CA THR A 6 11.50 -7.96 1.07
C THR A 6 9.98 -7.85 0.95
N PRO A 7 9.26 -8.95 0.60
CA PRO A 7 7.82 -8.90 0.37
C PRO A 7 6.99 -8.84 1.66
N LYS A 8 7.56 -9.21 2.82
CA LYS A 8 6.87 -9.29 4.10
C LYS A 8 7.81 -8.93 5.25
N VAL A 9 7.34 -8.07 6.15
CA VAL A 9 8.04 -7.74 7.41
C VAL A 9 7.05 -7.87 8.56
N GLU A 10 7.43 -8.67 9.55
CA GLU A 10 6.63 -8.90 10.76
C GLU A 10 7.04 -7.96 11.90
N ASN A 11 6.18 -7.86 12.92
CA ASN A 11 6.42 -7.04 14.11
C ASN A 11 6.65 -5.56 13.79
N VAL A 12 5.94 -5.05 12.80
CA VAL A 12 5.92 -3.64 12.45
C VAL A 12 4.90 -2.91 13.31
N LYS A 13 5.28 -1.77 13.87
CA LYS A 13 4.38 -0.92 14.63
C LYS A 13 3.90 0.24 13.75
N LEU A 14 2.59 0.39 13.61
CA LEU A 14 1.99 1.56 12.96
C LEU A 14 1.76 2.64 14.01
N LEU A 15 2.40 3.80 13.86
CA LEU A 15 2.19 4.92 14.78
C LEU A 15 0.83 5.58 14.51
N ASP A 16 0.03 5.68 15.57
CA ASP A 16 -1.16 6.53 15.56
C ASP A 16 -0.75 7.97 15.88
N LYS A 17 -1.20 8.92 15.05
CA LYS A 17 -0.86 10.35 15.22
C LYS A 17 -1.44 10.96 16.50
N PHE A 18 -2.58 10.47 16.94
CA PHE A 18 -3.34 11.05 18.05
C PHE A 18 -3.17 10.27 19.35
N ASN A 19 -2.82 8.97 19.25
CA ASN A 19 -2.67 8.13 20.42
C ASN A 19 -1.50 7.15 20.28
N ALA A 20 -0.32 7.57 20.71
CA ALA A 20 0.89 6.74 20.63
C ALA A 20 0.78 5.42 21.41
N ARG A 21 -0.11 5.35 22.44
CA ARG A 21 -0.34 4.14 23.23
C ARG A 21 -1.19 3.11 22.48
N ALA A 22 -2.03 3.55 21.52
CA ALA A 22 -2.90 2.71 20.71
C ALA A 22 -2.26 2.27 19.38
N SER A 23 -0.94 2.40 19.24
CA SER A 23 -0.23 2.05 18.01
C SER A 23 -0.22 0.52 17.80
N PRO A 24 -0.95 -0.02 16.81
CA PRO A 24 -1.06 -1.45 16.61
C PRO A 24 0.26 -2.04 16.10
N MET A 25 0.52 -3.27 16.53
CA MET A 25 1.55 -4.14 15.96
C MET A 25 0.93 -4.97 14.85
N GLY A 26 1.70 -5.21 13.79
CA GLY A 26 1.19 -5.96 12.65
C GLY A 26 2.29 -6.44 11.72
N THR A 27 1.86 -6.83 10.54
CA THR A 27 2.71 -7.30 9.44
C THR A 27 2.56 -6.34 8.26
N LEU A 28 3.68 -5.97 7.69
CA LEU A 28 3.76 -5.12 6.51
C LEU A 28 4.07 -5.99 5.28
N TYR A 29 3.27 -5.85 4.24
CA TYR A 29 3.45 -6.54 2.96
C TYR A 29 3.74 -5.52 1.87
N VAL A 30 4.76 -5.82 1.06
CA VAL A 30 5.09 -5.06 -0.15
C VAL A 30 4.64 -5.87 -1.35
N THR A 31 3.67 -5.38 -2.08
CA THR A 31 3.19 -5.97 -3.33
C THR A 31 3.62 -5.13 -4.53
N THR A 32 3.32 -5.53 -5.73
CA THR A 32 3.64 -4.76 -6.94
C THR A 32 2.89 -3.43 -7.04
N THR A 33 1.74 -3.31 -6.39
CA THR A 33 0.87 -2.13 -6.48
C THR A 33 0.68 -1.41 -5.16
N HIS A 34 0.69 -2.13 -4.04
CA HIS A 34 0.34 -1.59 -2.73
C HIS A 34 1.35 -1.97 -1.65
N LEU A 35 1.50 -1.08 -0.69
CA LEU A 35 2.01 -1.36 0.63
C LEU A 35 0.81 -1.65 1.54
N ILE A 36 0.78 -2.84 2.16
CA ILE A 36 -0.36 -3.29 2.96
C ILE A 36 0.11 -3.57 4.38
N PHE A 37 -0.51 -2.93 5.35
CA PHE A 37 -0.30 -3.23 6.77
C PHE A 37 -1.53 -3.94 7.32
N VAL A 38 -1.32 -5.07 7.98
CA VAL A 38 -2.37 -5.85 8.65
C VAL A 38 -2.03 -5.94 10.13
N SER A 39 -2.90 -5.40 10.99
CA SER A 39 -2.71 -5.49 12.45
C SER A 39 -2.92 -6.91 12.95
N ASN A 40 -2.09 -7.33 13.91
CA ASN A 40 -2.20 -8.67 14.52
C ASN A 40 -3.40 -8.82 15.49
N GLY A 41 -4.34 -7.84 15.51
CA GLY A 41 -5.35 -7.74 16.56
C GLY A 41 -4.71 -7.24 17.87
N MET A 42 -5.28 -6.26 18.51
CA MET A 42 -4.87 -5.96 19.88
C MET A 42 -5.53 -7.01 20.77
N ALA A 43 -4.73 -7.84 21.44
CA ALA A 43 -5.16 -8.42 22.71
C ALA A 43 -5.43 -7.22 23.64
N ALA A 44 -6.66 -6.73 23.65
CA ALA A 44 -7.08 -5.73 24.60
C ALA A 44 -6.89 -6.37 25.98
N ALA A 45 -5.98 -5.81 26.78
CA ALA A 45 -5.90 -6.07 28.20
C ALA A 45 -7.17 -5.47 28.85
N ALA A 46 -8.31 -6.08 28.60
CA ALA A 46 -9.58 -5.79 29.25
C ALA A 46 -10.22 -7.14 29.57
N ASN A 47 -10.38 -7.37 30.88
CA ASN A 47 -10.98 -8.55 31.51
C ASN A 47 -12.49 -8.72 31.20
N ASN A 48 -12.92 -8.59 29.93
CA ASN A 48 -14.30 -8.80 29.53
C ASN A 48 -14.35 -9.84 28.42
N GLU A 49 -14.81 -11.04 28.77
CA GLU A 49 -15.00 -12.19 27.87
C GLU A 49 -16.01 -11.91 26.74
N ALA A 50 -16.83 -10.87 26.84
CA ALA A 50 -17.81 -10.48 25.82
C ALA A 50 -17.19 -9.75 24.59
N ALA A 51 -15.92 -9.32 24.64
CA ALA A 51 -15.27 -8.59 23.58
C ALA A 51 -14.52 -9.49 22.55
N ARG A 52 -14.50 -10.81 22.75
CA ARG A 52 -13.75 -11.75 21.91
C ARG A 52 -14.35 -12.05 20.54
N SER A 53 -15.56 -11.57 20.23
CA SER A 53 -16.28 -11.97 19.01
C SER A 53 -16.13 -11.02 17.81
N ASN A 54 -15.44 -9.87 17.94
CA ASN A 54 -15.22 -8.93 16.84
C ASN A 54 -13.85 -8.26 16.90
N GLU A 55 -12.77 -9.02 16.85
CA GLU A 55 -11.45 -8.47 16.53
C GLU A 55 -11.42 -8.04 15.06
N VAL A 56 -11.83 -6.81 14.80
CA VAL A 56 -11.67 -6.21 13.46
C VAL A 56 -10.19 -5.99 13.25
N LYS A 57 -9.56 -6.86 12.45
CA LYS A 57 -8.20 -6.65 11.97
C LYS A 57 -8.18 -5.33 11.23
N LYS A 58 -7.41 -4.37 11.74
CA LYS A 58 -7.25 -3.08 11.05
C LYS A 58 -6.27 -3.28 9.91
N GLU A 59 -6.73 -3.09 8.69
CA GLU A 59 -5.91 -3.09 7.49
C GLU A 59 -5.70 -1.66 6.99
N LEU A 60 -4.49 -1.39 6.52
CA LEU A 60 -4.14 -0.12 5.88
C LEU A 60 -3.50 -0.43 4.53
N TRP A 61 -4.13 0.02 3.47
CA TRP A 61 -3.68 -0.14 2.10
C TRP A 61 -3.22 1.19 1.54
N ILE A 62 -2.01 1.23 1.01
CA ILE A 62 -1.42 2.44 0.40
C ILE A 62 -0.95 2.08 -1.00
N LEU A 63 -1.56 2.66 -2.01
CA LEU A 63 -1.17 2.50 -3.41
C LEU A 63 0.18 3.19 -3.64
N HIS A 64 1.15 2.52 -4.26
CA HIS A 64 2.50 3.07 -4.46
C HIS A 64 2.49 4.38 -5.25
N THR A 65 1.68 4.47 -6.31
CA THR A 65 1.60 5.67 -7.15
C THR A 65 1.00 6.89 -6.46
N LEU A 66 0.34 6.70 -5.31
CA LEU A 66 -0.16 7.79 -4.47
C LEU A 66 0.86 8.31 -3.46
N MET A 67 2.00 7.63 -3.29
CA MET A 67 3.05 8.07 -2.37
C MET A 67 3.79 9.28 -2.96
N SER A 68 3.65 10.44 -2.32
CA SER A 68 4.33 11.67 -2.74
C SER A 68 5.72 11.79 -2.12
N THR A 69 5.84 11.43 -0.84
CA THR A 69 7.09 11.51 -0.09
C THR A 69 7.28 10.27 0.76
N ILE A 70 8.48 9.70 0.69
CA ILE A 70 8.90 8.53 1.47
C ILE A 70 10.18 8.91 2.19
N GLU A 71 10.15 8.90 3.52
CA GLU A 71 11.25 9.29 4.38
C GLU A 71 11.69 8.14 5.28
N LYS A 72 12.98 7.88 5.32
CA LYS A 72 13.62 6.95 6.25
C LYS A 72 14.61 7.74 7.11
N PRO A 73 14.17 8.35 8.22
CA PRO A 73 15.08 9.03 9.15
C PRO A 73 16.05 8.03 9.80
N LEU A 74 17.01 8.57 10.53
CA LEU A 74 18.01 7.76 11.23
C LEU A 74 17.36 6.78 12.22
N LEU A 75 18.07 5.66 12.45
CA LEU A 75 17.70 4.64 13.42
C LEU A 75 17.51 5.24 14.82
N THR A 76 16.42 4.87 15.46
CA THR A 76 16.12 5.24 16.85
C THR A 76 16.24 4.02 17.78
N THR A 77 16.22 4.24 19.09
CA THR A 77 16.22 3.15 20.09
C THR A 77 15.02 2.21 19.97
N SER A 78 13.92 2.68 19.39
CA SER A 78 12.69 1.90 19.15
C SER A 78 12.63 1.21 17.80
N GLY A 79 13.65 1.40 16.94
CA GLY A 79 13.71 0.88 15.57
C GLY A 79 13.81 1.99 14.52
N THR A 80 13.81 1.61 13.27
CA THR A 80 13.86 2.54 12.13
C THR A 80 12.46 2.98 11.77
N GLN A 81 12.26 4.30 11.69
CA GLN A 81 11.01 4.88 11.22
C GLN A 81 10.97 4.88 9.70
N LEU A 82 9.80 4.58 9.15
CA LEU A 82 9.47 4.75 7.75
C LEU A 82 8.22 5.60 7.67
N ARG A 83 8.35 6.84 7.19
CA ARG A 83 7.25 7.78 7.04
C ARG A 83 6.83 7.88 5.59
N ILE A 84 5.54 7.79 5.34
CA ILE A 84 4.94 7.88 4.00
C ILE A 84 3.88 8.98 4.02
N LEU A 85 3.99 9.90 3.08
CA LEU A 85 2.99 10.93 2.81
C LEU A 85 2.40 10.66 1.43
N CYS A 86 1.08 10.63 1.34
CA CYS A 86 0.37 10.40 0.09
C CYS A 86 -0.26 11.68 -0.45
N SER A 87 -0.43 11.75 -1.76
CA SER A 87 -1.01 12.91 -2.47
C SER A 87 -2.46 13.21 -2.06
N HIS A 88 -3.18 12.23 -1.51
CA HIS A 88 -4.54 12.36 -1.01
C HIS A 88 -4.61 12.61 0.52
N PHE A 89 -3.56 13.21 1.10
CA PHE A 89 -3.44 13.60 2.50
C PHE A 89 -3.33 12.44 3.51
N GLN A 90 -3.38 11.18 3.08
CA GLN A 90 -3.10 10.05 3.94
C GLN A 90 -1.62 10.06 4.33
N THR A 91 -1.35 9.83 5.61
CA THR A 91 0.02 9.68 6.11
C THR A 91 0.11 8.44 6.99
N ALA A 92 1.21 7.71 6.86
CA ALA A 92 1.50 6.55 7.70
C ALA A 92 2.94 6.62 8.20
N THR A 93 3.15 6.24 9.45
CA THR A 93 4.50 6.11 10.01
C THR A 93 4.62 4.73 10.63
N PHE A 94 5.55 3.95 10.11
CA PHE A 94 5.85 2.61 10.58
C PHE A 94 7.14 2.62 11.38
N ILE A 95 7.24 1.79 12.42
CA ILE A 95 8.49 1.46 13.11
C ILE A 95 8.81 0.02 12.80
N ILE A 96 9.96 -0.20 12.18
CA ILE A 96 10.48 -1.51 11.80
C ILE A 96 11.71 -1.80 12.67
N GLN A 97 11.72 -2.97 13.33
CA GLN A 97 12.74 -3.30 14.31
C GLN A 97 14.13 -3.42 13.70
N ARG A 98 14.25 -4.11 12.56
CA ARG A 98 15.52 -4.33 11.89
C ARG A 98 15.75 -3.27 10.82
N ASP A 99 16.87 -2.56 10.90
CA ASP A 99 17.22 -1.51 9.93
C ASP A 99 17.36 -2.05 8.51
N LYS A 100 17.88 -3.28 8.35
CA LYS A 100 17.96 -3.93 7.04
C LYS A 100 16.59 -4.07 6.38
N ASP A 101 15.59 -4.59 7.12
CA ASP A 101 14.23 -4.76 6.59
C ASP A 101 13.61 -3.39 6.24
N ALA A 102 13.84 -2.38 7.08
CA ALA A 102 13.37 -1.03 6.82
C ALA A 102 14.02 -0.43 5.57
N HIS A 103 15.30 -0.71 5.33
CA HIS A 103 16.01 -0.28 4.14
C HIS A 103 15.50 -0.99 2.89
N ASP A 104 15.33 -2.31 2.95
CA ASP A 104 14.84 -3.12 1.83
C ASP A 104 13.41 -2.71 1.44
N VAL A 105 12.53 -2.48 2.43
CA VAL A 105 11.17 -1.94 2.19
C VAL A 105 11.26 -0.54 1.58
N TYR A 106 12.08 0.35 2.14
CA TYR A 106 12.25 1.71 1.64
C TYR A 106 12.69 1.73 0.17
N CYS A 107 13.72 0.96 -0.19
CA CYS A 107 14.21 0.86 -1.57
C CYS A 107 13.13 0.31 -2.51
N SER A 108 12.42 -0.73 -2.07
CA SER A 108 11.36 -1.35 -2.87
C SER A 108 10.21 -0.38 -3.16
N ILE A 109 9.67 0.29 -2.13
CA ILE A 109 8.56 1.23 -2.32
C ILE A 109 8.99 2.49 -3.08
N LEU A 110 10.25 2.94 -2.92
CA LEU A 110 10.76 4.09 -3.67
C LEU A 110 10.81 3.77 -5.18
N ALA A 111 11.29 2.59 -5.55
CA ALA A 111 11.32 2.15 -6.94
C ALA A 111 9.91 1.95 -7.52
N LEU A 112 8.98 1.39 -6.75
CA LEU A 112 7.60 1.13 -7.18
C LEU A 112 6.73 2.39 -7.23
N SER A 113 7.05 3.41 -6.41
CA SER A 113 6.27 4.66 -6.36
C SER A 113 6.61 5.66 -7.46
N LYS A 114 7.82 5.54 -8.04
CA LYS A 114 8.32 6.47 -9.06
C LYS A 114 8.81 5.68 -10.27
N PRO A 115 7.91 5.17 -11.11
CA PRO A 115 8.30 4.51 -12.35
C PRO A 115 9.09 5.49 -13.23
N ALA A 116 10.16 5.00 -13.85
CA ALA A 116 11.04 5.82 -14.68
C ALA A 116 10.39 6.23 -16.01
N VAL A 117 9.55 5.36 -16.54
CA VAL A 117 8.81 5.55 -17.80
C VAL A 117 7.34 5.15 -17.62
N ALA A 118 6.48 5.67 -18.46
CA ALA A 118 5.03 5.40 -18.39
C ALA A 118 4.71 3.90 -18.57
N GLU A 119 5.50 3.21 -19.38
CA GLU A 119 5.35 1.78 -19.67
C GLU A 119 5.59 0.89 -18.45
N ASP A 120 6.33 1.38 -17.43
CA ASP A 120 6.55 0.69 -16.17
C ASP A 120 5.33 0.73 -15.25
N LEU A 121 4.34 1.56 -15.56
CA LEU A 121 3.09 1.58 -14.79
C LEU A 121 2.38 0.23 -14.92
N PHE A 122 1.83 -0.24 -13.80
CA PHE A 122 1.17 -1.53 -13.72
C PHE A 122 0.06 -1.72 -14.77
N CYS A 123 -0.64 -0.64 -15.13
CA CYS A 123 -1.70 -0.69 -16.14
C CYS A 123 -1.21 -1.13 -17.54
N PHE A 124 0.05 -0.85 -17.89
CA PHE A 124 0.63 -1.29 -19.17
C PHE A 124 1.15 -2.72 -19.11
N SER A 125 1.61 -3.17 -17.95
CA SER A 125 2.10 -4.55 -17.77
C SER A 125 0.97 -5.54 -17.44
N TYR A 126 -0.22 -5.04 -17.09
CA TYR A 126 -1.36 -5.88 -16.75
C TYR A 126 -1.96 -6.55 -17.99
N ASN A 127 -1.84 -7.87 -18.05
CA ASN A 127 -2.47 -8.68 -19.10
C ASN A 127 -3.59 -9.52 -18.43
N PRO A 128 -4.86 -9.09 -18.56
CA PRO A 128 -5.97 -9.84 -17.99
C PRO A 128 -6.08 -11.22 -18.65
N LYS A 129 -6.23 -12.27 -17.84
CA LYS A 129 -6.56 -13.60 -18.36
C LYS A 129 -7.87 -13.51 -19.13
N GLY A 130 -8.01 -14.27 -20.24
CA GLY A 130 -9.05 -14.11 -21.27
C GLY A 130 -10.51 -14.03 -20.80
N GLU A 131 -10.84 -14.52 -19.59
CA GLU A 131 -12.18 -14.44 -19.02
C GLU A 131 -12.63 -13.01 -18.68
N ILE A 132 -11.69 -12.11 -18.36
CA ILE A 132 -12.00 -10.70 -18.02
C ILE A 132 -12.38 -9.92 -19.28
N ARG A 133 -11.88 -10.31 -20.46
CA ARG A 133 -12.22 -9.69 -21.73
C ARG A 133 -13.66 -9.95 -22.18
N GLN A 134 -14.32 -10.96 -21.59
CA GLN A 134 -15.70 -11.37 -21.91
C GLN A 134 -16.71 -10.91 -20.85
N SER A 135 -16.29 -10.14 -19.83
CA SER A 135 -17.22 -9.66 -18.82
C SER A 135 -18.22 -8.66 -19.44
N THR A 136 -19.49 -9.03 -19.33
CA THR A 136 -20.66 -8.34 -19.89
C THR A 136 -20.96 -6.97 -19.23
N GLY A 137 -20.00 -6.18 -18.94
CA GLY A 137 -20.20 -4.84 -18.34
C GLY A 137 -19.16 -3.83 -18.80
N TRP A 138 -18.10 -4.31 -19.45
CA TRP A 138 -17.05 -3.43 -19.93
C TRP A 138 -16.97 -3.50 -21.45
N GLN A 139 -17.08 -2.34 -22.13
CA GLN A 139 -16.85 -2.20 -23.55
C GLN A 139 -15.55 -1.42 -23.75
N PHE A 140 -14.67 -1.94 -24.59
CA PHE A 140 -13.53 -1.17 -25.08
C PHE A 140 -14.05 -0.22 -26.16
N HIS A 141 -13.96 1.07 -25.89
CA HIS A 141 -14.30 2.08 -26.88
C HIS A 141 -13.09 2.35 -27.77
N ASP A 142 -13.30 2.31 -29.07
CA ASP A 142 -12.35 2.85 -30.04
C ASP A 142 -12.47 4.38 -30.00
N LEU A 143 -11.40 5.04 -29.61
CA LEU A 143 -11.34 6.50 -29.50
C LEU A 143 -11.70 7.18 -30.81
N GLN A 144 -11.24 6.63 -31.94
CA GLN A 144 -11.49 7.21 -33.26
C GLN A 144 -12.97 7.10 -33.66
N ALA A 145 -13.59 5.96 -33.43
CA ALA A 145 -15.02 5.75 -33.61
C ALA A 145 -15.87 6.65 -32.73
N GLU A 146 -15.48 6.86 -31.45
CA GLU A 146 -16.19 7.72 -30.52
C GLU A 146 -16.09 9.19 -30.92
N PHE A 147 -14.94 9.66 -31.35
CA PHE A 147 -14.81 11.02 -31.90
C PHE A 147 -15.64 11.24 -33.18
N GLN A 148 -15.71 10.25 -34.08
CA GLN A 148 -16.57 10.32 -35.22
C GLN A 148 -18.05 10.36 -34.86
N ARG A 149 -18.47 9.58 -33.85
CA ARG A 149 -19.84 9.59 -33.33
C ARG A 149 -20.20 10.97 -32.81
N GLN A 150 -19.35 11.56 -31.97
CA GLN A 150 -19.60 12.88 -31.39
C GLN A 150 -19.60 13.99 -32.42
N ALA A 151 -18.76 13.91 -33.46
CA ALA A 151 -18.70 14.90 -34.55
C ALA A 151 -19.91 14.83 -35.48
N SER A 152 -20.64 13.70 -35.52
CA SER A 152 -21.83 13.54 -36.37
C SER A 152 -23.13 13.97 -35.67
N GLU A 153 -23.09 14.28 -34.37
CA GLU A 153 -24.23 14.78 -33.60
C GLU A 153 -24.30 16.33 -33.55
N VAL A 154 -23.39 17.04 -34.22
CA VAL A 154 -23.38 18.49 -34.42
C VAL A 154 -23.79 18.79 -35.85
#